data_5c44c75acb00c8ef5bb4703bd4f778f7
#
_entry.id   5c44c75acb00c8ef5bb4703bd4f778f7
#
_cell.length_a   1.000
_cell.length_b   1.000
_cell.length_c   1.000
_cell.angle_alpha   90.00
_cell.angle_beta   90.00
_cell.angle_gamma   90.00
#
_symmetry.space_group_name_H-M   'P 1'
#
loop_
_entity.id
_entity.type
_entity.pdbx_description
1 polymer ?
#
loop_
_entity_poly.entity_id
_entity_poly.type
_entity_poly.pdbx_seq_one_letter_code
_entity_poly.pdbx_strand_id
1 'polypeptide(L)'
;KIPYEREEQDFLKYRTSADQNFEDWRRSNVDVMIKNIHNELKKSFSKTGKKVLFGISPFAIYRTNTKVREDGWDKGSFNAAGALQCYSELYSDVYKWMKEGWIDYVVPQVYFPFERADVTYHDLTKWWSNLAKETNTILYIGQALYQMGSNEVWQNPKEMENQLKFNCQFDQISGTIFFTYKDLVPGQNPIKDEGLKTIKALWVK
;
A
#
# COMPACT_ATOMS: atom_id res chain seq x y z
N LYS A 1 -2.37 -23.66 3.04
CA LYS A 1 -1.22 -23.31 3.91
C LYS A 1 -0.15 -24.38 3.72
N ILE A 2 1.08 -24.00 3.38
CA ILE A 2 2.24 -24.88 3.49
C ILE A 2 2.38 -25.22 4.98
N PRO A 3 2.52 -26.49 5.38
CA PRO A 3 2.72 -26.82 6.78
C PRO A 3 3.92 -26.07 7.35
N TYR A 4 3.77 -25.44 8.51
CA TYR A 4 4.82 -24.67 9.20
C TYR A 4 6.12 -25.46 9.33
N GLU A 5 6.03 -26.75 9.67
CA GLU A 5 7.17 -27.66 9.80
C GLU A 5 8.03 -27.78 8.54
N ARG A 6 7.41 -27.75 7.35
CA ARG A 6 8.15 -27.80 6.08
C ARG A 6 8.87 -26.48 5.81
N GLU A 7 8.24 -25.35 6.11
CA GLU A 7 8.85 -24.04 5.95
C GLU A 7 10.02 -23.83 6.92
N GLU A 8 9.91 -24.35 8.14
CA GLU A 8 11.00 -24.33 9.13
C GLU A 8 12.22 -25.15 8.65
N GLN A 9 12.01 -26.32 8.04
CA GLN A 9 13.09 -27.10 7.43
C GLN A 9 13.77 -26.33 6.28
N ASP A 10 12.99 -25.67 5.43
CA ASP A 10 13.53 -24.84 4.37
C ASP A 10 14.31 -23.63 4.93
N PHE A 11 13.82 -23.00 5.99
CA PHE A 11 14.57 -21.96 6.70
C PHE A 11 15.92 -22.45 7.19
N LEU A 12 15.97 -23.58 7.93
CA LEU A 12 17.22 -24.13 8.45
C LEU A 12 18.21 -24.49 7.34
N LYS A 13 17.70 -24.90 6.17
CA LYS A 13 18.52 -25.27 5.02
C LYS A 13 19.03 -24.08 4.21
N TYR A 14 18.22 -23.02 4.07
CA TYR A 14 18.47 -21.92 3.11
C TYR A 14 18.72 -20.56 3.76
N ARG A 15 18.74 -20.47 5.11
CA ARG A 15 19.13 -19.21 5.79
C ARG A 15 20.55 -18.81 5.39
N THR A 16 20.76 -17.50 5.27
CA THR A 16 22.05 -16.95 4.81
C THR A 16 23.09 -16.81 5.91
N SER A 17 22.68 -16.82 7.18
CA SER A 17 23.54 -16.81 8.36
C SER A 17 22.89 -17.56 9.52
N ALA A 18 23.69 -17.97 10.52
CA ALA A 18 23.17 -18.60 11.73
C ALA A 18 22.28 -17.69 12.54
N ASP A 19 22.52 -16.35 12.49
CA ASP A 19 21.82 -15.35 13.26
C ASP A 19 20.56 -14.81 12.57
N GLN A 20 20.29 -15.23 11.32
CA GLN A 20 19.10 -14.83 10.61
C GLN A 20 17.86 -15.44 11.28
N ASN A 21 16.93 -14.60 11.75
CA ASN A 21 15.65 -15.08 12.26
C ASN A 21 14.69 -15.47 11.12
N PHE A 22 13.61 -16.19 11.49
CA PHE A 22 12.68 -16.74 10.53
C PHE A 22 11.88 -15.67 9.75
N GLU A 23 11.51 -14.59 10.42
CA GLU A 23 10.78 -13.47 9.81
C GLU A 23 11.66 -12.72 8.80
N ASP A 24 12.93 -12.50 9.12
CA ASP A 24 13.89 -11.86 8.21
C ASP A 24 14.20 -12.74 7.01
N TRP A 25 14.24 -14.06 7.20
CA TRP A 25 14.39 -15.00 6.09
C TRP A 25 13.17 -14.95 5.15
N ARG A 26 11.94 -14.91 5.68
CA ARG A 26 10.73 -14.73 4.87
C ARG A 26 10.77 -13.43 4.09
N ARG A 27 11.11 -12.32 4.74
CA ARG A 27 11.25 -11.02 4.05
C ARG A 27 12.31 -11.08 2.96
N SER A 28 13.46 -11.69 3.24
CA SER A 28 14.52 -11.81 2.24
C SER A 28 14.10 -12.61 1.00
N ASN A 29 13.26 -13.63 1.14
CA ASN A 29 12.71 -14.36 -0.01
C ASN A 29 11.80 -13.49 -0.88
N VAL A 30 10.95 -12.67 -0.26
CA VAL A 30 10.11 -11.70 -0.99
C VAL A 30 10.98 -10.62 -1.64
N ASP A 31 11.99 -10.10 -0.94
CA ASP A 31 12.95 -9.13 -1.47
C ASP A 31 13.65 -9.66 -2.74
N VAL A 32 14.10 -10.91 -2.70
CA VAL A 32 14.74 -11.56 -3.86
C VAL A 32 13.78 -11.66 -5.03
N MET A 33 12.52 -12.01 -4.79
CA MET A 33 11.50 -12.06 -5.84
C MET A 33 11.30 -10.68 -6.50
N ILE A 34 11.09 -9.62 -5.71
CA ILE A 34 10.89 -8.26 -6.20
C ILE A 34 12.12 -7.76 -6.96
N LYS A 35 13.31 -7.97 -6.41
CA LYS A 35 14.57 -7.59 -7.06
C LYS A 35 14.79 -8.31 -8.40
N ASN A 36 14.44 -9.59 -8.47
CA ASN A 36 14.56 -10.36 -9.70
C ASN A 36 13.60 -9.84 -10.79
N ILE A 37 12.34 -9.53 -10.46
CA ILE A 37 11.39 -8.92 -11.39
C ILE A 37 11.96 -7.60 -11.92
N HIS A 38 12.43 -6.72 -11.03
CA HIS A 38 13.07 -5.47 -11.42
C HIS A 38 14.24 -5.67 -12.42
N ASN A 39 15.14 -6.62 -12.12
CA ASN A 39 16.28 -6.90 -12.95
C ASN A 39 15.88 -7.43 -14.33
N GLU A 40 14.87 -8.31 -14.41
CA GLU A 40 14.38 -8.84 -15.67
C GLU A 40 13.70 -7.75 -16.53
N LEU A 41 12.95 -6.84 -15.91
CA LEU A 41 12.38 -5.68 -16.60
C LEU A 41 13.47 -4.74 -17.15
N LYS A 42 14.54 -4.50 -16.39
CA LYS A 42 15.71 -3.74 -16.88
C LYS A 42 16.39 -4.41 -18.07
N LYS A 43 16.60 -5.72 -18.01
CA LYS A 43 17.16 -6.48 -19.13
C LYS A 43 16.24 -6.42 -20.36
N SER A 44 14.93 -6.54 -20.17
CA SER A 44 13.95 -6.42 -21.24
C SER A 44 14.00 -5.03 -21.89
N PHE A 45 14.07 -3.96 -21.09
CA PHE A 45 14.22 -2.60 -21.58
C PHE A 45 15.49 -2.44 -22.43
N SER A 46 16.63 -2.94 -21.95
CA SER A 46 17.91 -2.88 -22.68
C SER A 46 17.85 -3.59 -24.05
N LYS A 47 17.02 -4.64 -24.16
CA LYS A 47 16.86 -5.39 -25.41
C LYS A 47 15.84 -4.76 -26.37
N THR A 48 14.77 -4.21 -25.86
CA THR A 48 13.59 -3.82 -26.64
C THR A 48 13.39 -2.32 -26.77
N GLY A 49 14.05 -1.51 -25.93
CA GLY A 49 13.81 -0.08 -25.79
C GLY A 49 12.45 0.29 -25.20
N LYS A 50 11.62 -0.70 -24.79
CA LYS A 50 10.29 -0.48 -24.21
C LYS A 50 10.37 -0.45 -22.70
N LYS A 51 10.15 0.70 -22.09
CA LYS A 51 10.07 0.84 -20.62
C LYS A 51 8.73 0.33 -20.11
N VAL A 52 8.78 -0.62 -19.17
CA VAL A 52 7.62 -1.09 -18.40
C VAL A 52 7.82 -0.63 -16.96
N LEU A 53 6.84 0.07 -16.40
CA LEU A 53 6.85 0.49 -15.00
C LEU A 53 6.40 -0.66 -14.11
N PHE A 54 7.14 -0.91 -13.05
CA PHE A 54 6.84 -1.93 -12.06
C PHE A 54 6.39 -1.27 -10.75
N GLY A 55 5.20 -1.59 -10.31
CA GLY A 55 4.65 -1.07 -9.05
C GLY A 55 4.03 -2.14 -8.18
N ILE A 56 3.89 -1.81 -6.91
CA ILE A 56 3.27 -2.68 -5.90
C ILE A 56 2.11 -1.95 -5.25
N SER A 57 1.03 -2.69 -4.99
CA SER A 57 -0.13 -2.20 -4.23
C SER A 57 -0.19 -2.89 -2.86
N PRO A 58 0.57 -2.40 -1.87
CA PRO A 58 0.63 -3.00 -0.55
C PRO A 58 -0.61 -2.65 0.29
N PHE A 59 -0.85 -3.38 1.38
CA PHE A 59 -1.74 -2.89 2.43
C PHE A 59 -1.26 -1.55 2.96
N ALA A 60 -2.19 -0.71 3.45
CA ALA A 60 -1.86 0.66 3.84
C ALA A 60 -0.94 0.76 5.06
N ILE A 61 -0.97 -0.23 5.95
CA ILE A 61 -0.18 -0.23 7.17
C ILE A 61 1.13 -0.97 6.91
N TYR A 62 2.24 -0.24 6.89
CA TYR A 62 3.55 -0.84 6.73
C TYR A 62 4.01 -1.52 8.02
N ARG A 63 4.12 -0.75 9.12
CA ARG A 63 4.36 -1.20 10.50
C ARG A 63 3.60 -0.30 11.47
N THR A 64 3.22 -0.84 12.62
CA THR A 64 2.63 -0.03 13.69
C THR A 64 3.71 0.70 14.48
N ASN A 65 3.40 1.90 14.99
CA ASN A 65 4.31 2.66 15.84
C ASN A 65 4.71 1.89 17.12
N THR A 66 3.83 1.04 17.64
CA THR A 66 4.13 0.21 18.82
C THR A 66 5.29 -0.72 18.54
N LYS A 67 5.25 -1.45 17.41
CA LYS A 67 6.33 -2.36 17.00
C LYS A 67 7.64 -1.63 16.71
N VAL A 68 7.57 -0.48 16.07
CA VAL A 68 8.73 0.38 15.82
C VAL A 68 9.43 0.78 17.11
N ARG A 69 8.67 1.13 18.18
CA ARG A 69 9.23 1.50 19.47
C ARG A 69 9.91 0.33 20.18
N GLU A 70 9.39 -0.90 20.01
CA GLU A 70 9.98 -2.10 20.62
C GLU A 70 11.34 -2.45 20.05
N ASP A 71 11.56 -2.28 18.75
CA ASP A 71 12.78 -2.66 18.05
C ASP A 71 13.66 -1.46 17.62
N GLY A 72 13.28 -0.24 18.00
CA GLY A 72 14.02 0.98 17.72
C GLY A 72 13.96 1.47 16.27
N TRP A 73 13.13 0.85 15.43
CA TRP A 73 12.98 1.26 14.04
C TRP A 73 11.94 2.39 13.90
N ASP A 74 12.21 3.41 13.09
CA ASP A 74 11.44 4.65 13.05
C ASP A 74 10.40 4.73 11.90
N LYS A 75 10.30 3.71 11.05
CA LYS A 75 9.43 3.70 9.88
C LYS A 75 8.05 3.06 10.15
N GLY A 76 7.36 3.51 11.16
CA GLY A 76 6.01 3.04 11.50
C GLY A 76 4.94 4.07 11.20
N SER A 77 3.76 3.61 10.80
CA SER A 77 2.56 4.44 10.71
C SER A 77 1.77 4.39 12.01
N PHE A 78 1.00 5.46 12.26
CA PHE A 78 0.06 5.47 13.39
C PHE A 78 -1.15 4.60 13.06
N ASN A 79 -1.45 3.63 13.93
CA ASN A 79 -2.63 2.77 13.81
C ASN A 79 -2.85 1.93 15.06
N ALA A 80 -4.04 1.33 15.16
CA ALA A 80 -4.40 0.47 16.26
C ALA A 80 -3.58 -0.83 16.32
N ALA A 81 -3.41 -1.34 17.51
CA ALA A 81 -2.85 -2.67 17.72
C ALA A 81 -3.69 -3.75 17.01
N GLY A 82 -3.03 -4.75 16.43
CA GLY A 82 -3.69 -5.87 15.75
C GLY A 82 -4.09 -5.63 14.28
N ALA A 83 -3.79 -4.46 13.72
CA ALA A 83 -3.98 -4.23 12.30
C ALA A 83 -2.95 -5.01 11.46
N LEU A 84 -3.38 -5.54 10.31
CA LEU A 84 -2.52 -6.28 9.38
C LEU A 84 -1.41 -5.37 8.82
N GLN A 85 -0.16 -5.78 8.99
CA GLN A 85 1.03 -5.02 8.63
C GLN A 85 1.79 -5.67 7.48
N CYS A 86 2.27 -4.86 6.54
CA CYS A 86 3.09 -5.37 5.43
C CYS A 86 4.38 -6.03 5.93
N TYR A 87 5.12 -5.34 6.77
CA TYR A 87 6.44 -5.79 7.21
C TYR A 87 6.40 -7.02 8.13
N SER A 88 5.53 -7.00 9.17
CA SER A 88 5.55 -8.00 10.23
C SER A 88 4.76 -9.26 9.87
N GLU A 89 3.58 -9.13 9.21
CA GLU A 89 2.69 -10.26 8.96
C GLU A 89 2.71 -10.74 7.51
N LEU A 90 3.01 -9.84 6.56
CA LEU A 90 3.09 -10.18 5.13
C LEU A 90 4.52 -10.30 4.64
N TYR A 91 5.50 -10.08 5.51
CA TYR A 91 6.94 -10.15 5.20
C TYR A 91 7.33 -9.32 3.97
N SER A 92 6.64 -8.20 3.77
CA SER A 92 6.78 -7.31 2.61
C SER A 92 7.45 -6.01 3.02
N ASP A 93 8.76 -5.88 2.74
CA ASP A 93 9.55 -4.69 3.05
C ASP A 93 9.44 -3.65 1.93
N VAL A 94 8.24 -3.07 1.80
CA VAL A 94 7.94 -2.09 0.76
C VAL A 94 8.84 -0.86 0.87
N TYR A 95 9.18 -0.42 2.09
CA TYR A 95 10.11 0.69 2.31
C TYR A 95 11.47 0.41 1.65
N LYS A 96 12.02 -0.78 1.86
CA LYS A 96 13.28 -1.19 1.24
C LYS A 96 13.18 -1.18 -0.30
N TRP A 97 12.10 -1.72 -0.85
CA TRP A 97 11.93 -1.76 -2.31
C TRP A 97 11.82 -0.37 -2.94
N MET A 98 11.19 0.57 -2.24
CA MET A 98 11.15 1.99 -2.62
C MET A 98 12.55 2.61 -2.53
N LYS A 99 13.24 2.44 -1.41
CA LYS A 99 14.57 3.02 -1.15
C LYS A 99 15.63 2.50 -2.11
N GLU A 100 15.61 1.21 -2.43
CA GLU A 100 16.54 0.58 -3.37
C GLU A 100 16.16 0.83 -4.84
N GLY A 101 15.03 1.48 -5.10
CA GLY A 101 14.53 1.75 -6.45
C GLY A 101 14.18 0.48 -7.25
N TRP A 102 13.73 -0.59 -6.55
CA TRP A 102 13.31 -1.83 -7.20
C TRP A 102 11.91 -1.74 -7.77
N ILE A 103 11.12 -0.76 -7.32
CA ILE A 103 9.80 -0.45 -7.84
C ILE A 103 9.75 1.00 -8.34
N ASP A 104 9.03 1.25 -9.43
CA ASP A 104 8.86 2.59 -10.01
C ASP A 104 7.77 3.38 -9.31
N TYR A 105 6.72 2.71 -8.83
CA TYR A 105 5.59 3.33 -8.13
C TYR A 105 4.99 2.44 -7.05
N VAL A 106 4.30 3.06 -6.12
CA VAL A 106 3.59 2.38 -5.03
C VAL A 106 2.14 2.84 -4.96
N VAL A 107 1.22 1.89 -4.66
CA VAL A 107 -0.22 2.14 -4.53
C VAL A 107 -0.73 1.57 -3.21
N PRO A 108 -0.46 2.18 -2.05
CA PRO A 108 -0.97 1.68 -0.79
C PRO A 108 -2.50 1.66 -0.79
N GLN A 109 -3.09 0.57 -0.30
CA GLN A 109 -4.52 0.35 -0.22
C GLN A 109 -5.10 1.08 1.00
N VAL A 110 -5.23 2.41 0.93
CA VAL A 110 -5.74 3.25 2.03
C VAL A 110 -7.27 3.14 2.09
N TYR A 111 -7.75 1.95 2.43
CA TYR A 111 -9.18 1.58 2.43
C TYR A 111 -9.85 1.89 3.77
N PHE A 112 -9.61 3.10 4.28
CA PHE A 112 -10.12 3.60 5.54
C PHE A 112 -10.87 4.93 5.31
N PRO A 113 -12.02 5.17 5.99
CA PRO A 113 -12.70 6.45 5.94
C PRO A 113 -12.06 7.44 6.91
N PHE A 114 -12.37 8.73 6.75
CA PHE A 114 -11.90 9.77 7.66
C PHE A 114 -12.41 9.60 9.09
N GLU A 115 -13.63 9.10 9.26
CA GLU A 115 -14.29 8.98 10.57
C GLU A 115 -13.78 7.81 11.42
N ARG A 116 -12.93 6.97 10.87
CA ARG A 116 -12.37 5.84 11.62
C ARG A 116 -11.25 6.30 12.54
N ALA A 117 -11.48 6.21 13.86
CA ALA A 117 -10.58 6.78 14.87
C ALA A 117 -9.29 5.96 15.11
N ASP A 118 -9.34 4.64 14.93
CA ASP A 118 -8.22 3.72 15.24
C ASP A 118 -7.19 3.61 14.10
N VAL A 119 -7.61 3.89 12.86
CA VAL A 119 -6.76 3.94 11.66
C VAL A 119 -7.31 5.03 10.75
N THR A 120 -6.66 6.17 10.69
CA THR A 120 -7.18 7.30 9.93
C THR A 120 -6.64 7.36 8.50
N TYR A 121 -7.48 7.76 7.57
CA TYR A 121 -7.07 8.07 6.20
C TYR A 121 -5.97 9.14 6.16
N HIS A 122 -6.10 10.17 7.01
CA HIS A 122 -5.15 11.28 7.10
C HIS A 122 -3.74 10.81 7.43
N ASP A 123 -3.59 10.03 8.50
CA ASP A 123 -2.29 9.62 9.01
C ASP A 123 -1.58 8.70 8.02
N LEU A 124 -2.32 7.75 7.44
CA LEU A 124 -1.76 6.84 6.45
C LEU A 124 -1.34 7.58 5.17
N THR A 125 -2.19 8.44 4.63
CA THR A 125 -1.88 9.21 3.43
C THR A 125 -0.66 10.11 3.65
N LYS A 126 -0.60 10.82 4.78
CA LYS A 126 0.54 11.66 5.15
C LYS A 126 1.83 10.83 5.31
N TRP A 127 1.73 9.68 5.96
CA TRP A 127 2.87 8.78 6.16
C TRP A 127 3.44 8.30 4.81
N TRP A 128 2.58 7.80 3.92
CA TRP A 128 2.99 7.36 2.58
C TRP A 128 3.54 8.51 1.72
N SER A 129 2.97 9.70 1.83
CA SER A 129 3.46 10.89 1.13
C SER A 129 4.89 11.25 1.59
N ASN A 130 5.16 11.23 2.90
CA ASN A 130 6.49 11.46 3.45
C ASN A 130 7.49 10.39 2.97
N LEU A 131 7.08 9.12 2.96
CA LEU A 131 7.91 8.02 2.49
C LEU A 131 8.22 8.12 0.99
N ALA A 132 7.24 8.48 0.18
CA ALA A 132 7.43 8.69 -1.26
C ALA A 132 8.40 9.84 -1.54
N LYS A 133 8.33 10.93 -0.76
CA LYS A 133 9.27 12.05 -0.82
C LYS A 133 10.70 11.61 -0.47
N GLU A 134 10.86 10.83 0.62
CA GLU A 134 12.16 10.33 1.07
C GLU A 134 12.82 9.43 0.02
N THR A 135 12.03 8.59 -0.65
CA THR A 135 12.54 7.56 -1.58
C THR A 135 12.48 7.97 -3.05
N ASN A 136 11.89 9.13 -3.36
CA ASN A 136 11.62 9.60 -4.71
C ASN A 136 10.84 8.58 -5.56
N THR A 137 9.88 7.88 -4.93
CA THR A 137 9.03 6.88 -5.59
C THR A 137 7.69 7.52 -5.98
N ILE A 138 7.18 7.22 -7.17
CA ILE A 138 5.85 7.70 -7.60
C ILE A 138 4.79 7.09 -6.68
N LEU A 139 3.91 7.95 -6.12
CA LEU A 139 2.85 7.54 -5.22
C LEU A 139 1.48 7.74 -5.86
N TYR A 140 0.69 6.69 -5.89
CA TYR A 140 -0.75 6.73 -6.09
C TYR A 140 -1.45 6.25 -4.82
N ILE A 141 -2.61 6.81 -4.48
CA ILE A 141 -3.38 6.34 -3.33
C ILE A 141 -4.49 5.40 -3.82
N GLY A 142 -4.48 4.16 -3.33
CA GLY A 142 -5.56 3.21 -3.54
C GLY A 142 -6.75 3.54 -2.64
N GLN A 143 -7.94 3.74 -3.21
CA GLN A 143 -9.16 4.14 -2.51
C GLN A 143 -10.26 3.10 -2.68
N ALA A 144 -11.01 2.87 -1.59
CA ALA A 144 -12.03 1.82 -1.49
C ALA A 144 -13.42 2.29 -1.94
N LEU A 145 -13.57 2.60 -3.22
CA LEU A 145 -14.88 2.99 -3.77
C LEU A 145 -15.97 1.95 -3.50
N TYR A 146 -15.60 0.67 -3.46
CA TYR A 146 -16.53 -0.44 -3.17
C TYR A 146 -17.15 -0.37 -1.77
N GLN A 147 -16.49 0.30 -0.83
CA GLN A 147 -16.95 0.42 0.56
C GLN A 147 -18.11 1.43 0.73
N MET A 148 -18.28 2.38 -0.18
CA MET A 148 -19.33 3.39 -0.04
C MET A 148 -20.71 2.75 0.12
N GLY A 149 -21.37 3.10 1.24
CA GLY A 149 -22.67 2.57 1.64
C GLY A 149 -22.65 1.15 2.23
N SER A 150 -21.46 0.55 2.49
CA SER A 150 -21.35 -0.84 2.97
C SER A 150 -21.64 -1.01 4.47
N ASN A 151 -21.34 -0.01 5.29
CA ASN A 151 -21.53 -0.02 6.75
C ASN A 151 -21.61 1.41 7.29
N GLU A 152 -21.76 1.57 8.61
CA GLU A 152 -22.01 2.86 9.27
C GLU A 152 -20.98 3.94 8.98
N VAL A 153 -19.68 3.57 8.96
CA VAL A 153 -18.58 4.53 8.74
C VAL A 153 -18.38 4.92 7.26
N TRP A 154 -19.10 4.27 6.33
CA TRP A 154 -19.03 4.55 4.89
C TRP A 154 -20.32 5.17 4.33
N GLN A 155 -21.13 5.82 5.19
CA GLN A 155 -22.42 6.44 4.79
C GLN A 155 -22.28 7.86 4.24
N ASN A 156 -21.11 8.48 4.36
CA ASN A 156 -20.90 9.82 3.81
C ASN A 156 -20.73 9.78 2.28
N PRO A 157 -21.67 10.31 1.49
CA PRO A 157 -21.55 10.28 0.02
C PRO A 157 -20.40 11.18 -0.49
N LYS A 158 -19.89 12.11 0.33
CA LYS A 158 -18.75 12.94 0.01
C LYS A 158 -17.40 12.34 0.42
N GLU A 159 -17.38 11.13 0.96
CA GLU A 159 -16.14 10.52 1.47
C GLU A 159 -15.04 10.49 0.41
N MET A 160 -15.32 9.95 -0.79
CA MET A 160 -14.33 9.88 -1.85
C MET A 160 -13.92 11.26 -2.38
N GLU A 161 -14.86 12.19 -2.49
CA GLU A 161 -14.57 13.60 -2.86
C GLU A 161 -13.61 14.23 -1.86
N ASN A 162 -13.89 14.06 -0.56
CA ASN A 162 -13.04 14.59 0.51
C ASN A 162 -11.65 13.98 0.50
N GLN A 163 -11.55 12.65 0.30
CA GLN A 163 -10.28 11.95 0.15
C GLN A 163 -9.47 12.48 -1.04
N LEU A 164 -10.11 12.69 -2.20
CA LEU A 164 -9.44 13.27 -3.37
C LEU A 164 -8.92 14.67 -3.11
N LYS A 165 -9.75 15.53 -2.50
CA LYS A 165 -9.35 16.90 -2.12
C LYS A 165 -8.20 16.90 -1.12
N PHE A 166 -8.20 15.97 -0.18
CA PHE A 166 -7.12 15.82 0.79
C PHE A 166 -5.83 15.38 0.11
N ASN A 167 -5.88 14.41 -0.81
CA ASN A 167 -4.72 13.95 -1.57
C ASN A 167 -4.05 15.09 -2.36
N CYS A 168 -4.83 16.02 -2.91
CA CYS A 168 -4.32 17.19 -3.64
C CYS A 168 -3.48 18.15 -2.79
N GLN A 169 -3.43 17.98 -1.46
CA GLN A 169 -2.59 18.80 -0.58
C GLN A 169 -1.13 18.31 -0.54
N PHE A 170 -0.83 17.18 -1.16
CA PHE A 170 0.49 16.54 -1.14
C PHE A 170 1.08 16.45 -2.54
N ASP A 171 2.14 17.19 -2.80
CA ASP A 171 2.82 17.21 -4.11
C ASP A 171 3.37 15.85 -4.54
N GLN A 172 3.60 14.93 -3.59
CA GLN A 172 4.11 13.59 -3.84
C GLN A 172 3.05 12.62 -4.37
N ILE A 173 1.76 12.96 -4.25
CA ILE A 173 0.67 12.10 -4.71
C ILE A 173 0.39 12.40 -6.18
N SER A 174 0.77 11.46 -7.04
CA SER A 174 0.61 11.59 -8.51
C SER A 174 -0.82 11.28 -8.97
N GLY A 175 -1.64 10.68 -8.13
CA GLY A 175 -3.03 10.37 -8.47
C GLY A 175 -3.67 9.33 -7.57
N THR A 176 -4.82 8.82 -7.99
CA THR A 176 -5.65 7.88 -7.25
C THR A 176 -5.99 6.66 -8.11
N ILE A 177 -6.08 5.50 -7.48
CA ILE A 177 -6.58 4.26 -8.08
C ILE A 177 -7.79 3.77 -7.29
N PHE A 178 -8.96 3.79 -7.92
CA PHE A 178 -10.19 3.28 -7.31
C PHE A 178 -10.29 1.76 -7.42
N PHE A 179 -10.59 1.12 -6.32
CA PHE A 179 -10.95 -0.30 -6.31
C PHE A 179 -12.48 -0.40 -6.09
N THR A 180 -13.33 -0.81 -7.10
CA THR A 180 -12.90 -1.34 -8.41
C THR A 180 -13.66 -0.65 -9.54
N TYR A 181 -13.34 -0.98 -10.82
CA TYR A 181 -14.05 -0.47 -12.00
C TYR A 181 -15.58 -0.68 -11.95
N LYS A 182 -16.05 -1.84 -11.51
CA LYS A 182 -17.49 -2.12 -11.37
C LYS A 182 -18.22 -1.12 -10.46
N ASP A 183 -17.52 -0.55 -9.49
CA ASP A 183 -18.06 0.40 -8.51
C ASP A 183 -18.18 1.83 -9.07
N LEU A 184 -17.62 2.09 -10.24
CA LEU A 184 -17.84 3.33 -11.00
C LEU A 184 -19.15 3.31 -11.82
N VAL A 185 -19.86 2.18 -11.85
CA VAL A 185 -21.14 2.05 -12.55
C VAL A 185 -22.28 2.42 -11.59
N PRO A 186 -23.14 3.40 -11.92
CA PRO A 186 -24.30 3.77 -11.09
C PRO A 186 -25.33 2.64 -10.94
N GLY A 187 -26.21 2.78 -9.94
CA GLY A 187 -27.32 1.85 -9.70
C GLY A 187 -27.02 0.76 -8.67
N GLN A 188 -25.95 0.88 -7.88
CA GLN A 188 -25.58 -0.10 -6.87
C GLN A 188 -26.18 0.20 -5.49
N ASN A 189 -26.03 1.42 -5.01
CA ASN A 189 -26.71 1.93 -3.82
C ASN A 189 -26.72 3.47 -3.82
N PRO A 190 -27.67 4.11 -3.09
CA PRO A 190 -27.84 5.57 -3.14
C PRO A 190 -26.61 6.37 -2.70
N ILE A 191 -25.88 5.89 -1.68
CA ILE A 191 -24.68 6.57 -1.15
C ILE A 191 -23.57 6.57 -2.21
N LYS A 192 -23.34 5.43 -2.85
CA LYS A 192 -22.35 5.29 -3.93
C LYS A 192 -22.72 6.16 -5.12
N ASP A 193 -23.98 6.11 -5.54
CA ASP A 193 -24.48 6.86 -6.70
C ASP A 193 -24.34 8.38 -6.50
N GLU A 194 -24.63 8.87 -5.30
CA GLU A 194 -24.39 10.27 -4.96
C GLU A 194 -22.89 10.62 -4.94
N GLY A 195 -22.07 9.75 -4.33
CA GLY A 195 -20.62 9.89 -4.33
C GLY A 195 -20.01 9.92 -5.73
N LEU A 196 -20.50 9.11 -6.65
CA LEU A 196 -20.05 9.13 -8.05
C LEU A 196 -20.34 10.47 -8.74
N LYS A 197 -21.49 11.11 -8.42
CA LYS A 197 -21.79 12.46 -8.94
C LYS A 197 -20.81 13.49 -8.41
N THR A 198 -20.48 13.46 -7.11
CA THR A 198 -19.53 14.40 -6.50
C THR A 198 -18.12 14.23 -7.06
N ILE A 199 -17.67 12.98 -7.22
CA ILE A 199 -16.38 12.66 -7.85
C ILE A 199 -16.34 13.19 -9.29
N LYS A 200 -17.38 12.88 -10.09
CA LYS A 200 -17.46 13.30 -11.48
C LYS A 200 -17.39 14.82 -11.63
N ALA A 201 -18.03 15.56 -10.73
CA ALA A 201 -18.00 17.02 -10.74
C ALA A 201 -16.59 17.62 -10.55
N LEU A 202 -15.63 16.88 -9.98
CA LEU A 202 -14.24 17.33 -9.85
C LEU A 202 -13.48 17.35 -11.19
N TRP A 203 -13.89 16.55 -12.17
CA TRP A 203 -13.23 16.44 -13.47
C TRP A 203 -13.96 17.17 -14.61
N VAL A 204 -15.19 17.62 -14.39
CA VAL A 204 -15.93 18.43 -15.37
C VAL A 204 -15.61 19.91 -15.06
N LYS A 205 -14.71 20.50 -15.84
CA LYS A 205 -14.50 21.95 -15.91
C LYS A 205 -15.22 22.52 -17.11
#